data_cfe8c81e59bdb9f28143302860258fda
#
_entry.id   cfe8c81e59bdb9f28143302860258fda
#
_cell.length_a   1.000
_cell.length_b   1.000
_cell.length_c   1.000
_cell.angle_alpha   90.00
_cell.angle_beta   90.00
_cell.angle_gamma   90.00
#
_symmetry.space_group_name_H-M   'P 1'
#
loop_
_entity.id
_entity.type
_entity.pdbx_description
1 polymer ?
#
loop_
_entity_poly.entity_id
_entity_poly.type
_entity_poly.pdbx_seq_one_letter_code
_entity_poly.pdbx_strand_id
1 'polypeptide(L)'
;KVIYNVSISMHVVDLKAQKVYATYSNEIKGIGDNETKALINTFQKVNVSNVEIRNFVQHGKQKIMDYYDNNYQNIIKGAQALAAMKNYDAAIYNLMMVPECCKGYDAINKELMNVYQQFVNQHCNENLAQARAAWIAAPNSEGAATASIYLSEIYPDAACYDDAMELANEIKNQMGEEWKFMMRKWADNISLERQRINAMRDISIAYANSQPKTEITNVFWK
;
A
#
# COMPACT_ATOMS: atom_id res chain seq x y z
N LYS A 1 -36.49 -36.32 8.58
CA LYS A 1 -35.16 -35.73 8.33
C LYS A 1 -35.25 -34.74 7.20
N VAL A 2 -34.63 -33.58 7.36
CA VAL A 2 -34.53 -32.57 6.36
C VAL A 2 -33.17 -32.69 5.64
N ILE A 3 -33.18 -32.50 4.36
CA ILE A 3 -31.99 -32.56 3.50
C ILE A 3 -31.81 -31.22 2.82
N TYR A 4 -30.62 -30.64 2.97
CA TYR A 4 -30.21 -29.42 2.26
C TYR A 4 -29.07 -29.73 1.27
N ASN A 5 -29.18 -29.21 0.05
CA ASN A 5 -28.07 -29.14 -0.88
C ASN A 5 -27.63 -27.69 -0.93
N VAL A 6 -26.38 -27.42 -0.58
CA VAL A 6 -25.81 -26.07 -0.54
C VAL A 6 -24.65 -25.99 -1.51
N SER A 7 -24.70 -25.06 -2.44
CA SER A 7 -23.58 -24.72 -3.32
C SER A 7 -22.67 -23.70 -2.64
N ILE A 8 -21.38 -24.04 -2.53
CA ILE A 8 -20.35 -23.14 -2.01
C ILE A 8 -19.44 -22.76 -3.16
N SER A 9 -19.26 -21.45 -3.37
CA SER A 9 -18.32 -20.91 -4.35
C SER A 9 -17.25 -20.08 -3.66
N MET A 10 -15.98 -20.31 -4.04
CA MET A 10 -14.82 -19.56 -3.59
C MET A 10 -14.10 -18.96 -4.79
N HIS A 11 -13.60 -17.73 -4.63
CA HIS A 11 -12.89 -17.02 -5.68
C HIS A 11 -11.56 -16.48 -5.18
N VAL A 12 -10.53 -16.57 -6.00
CA VAL A 12 -9.30 -15.80 -5.84
C VAL A 12 -9.44 -14.58 -6.72
N VAL A 13 -9.54 -13.39 -6.10
CA VAL A 13 -9.87 -12.15 -6.80
C VAL A 13 -8.87 -11.04 -6.47
N ASP A 14 -8.60 -10.19 -7.44
CA ASP A 14 -8.05 -8.86 -7.21
C ASP A 14 -9.23 -7.88 -7.13
N LEU A 15 -9.49 -7.35 -5.94
CA LEU A 15 -10.64 -6.47 -5.71
C LEU A 15 -10.48 -5.13 -6.43
N LYS A 16 -9.25 -4.64 -6.58
CA LYS A 16 -8.96 -3.35 -7.23
C LYS A 16 -9.10 -3.46 -8.76
N ALA A 17 -8.48 -4.49 -9.34
CA ALA A 17 -8.57 -4.74 -10.77
C ALA A 17 -9.89 -5.41 -11.17
N GLN A 18 -10.75 -5.77 -10.20
CA GLN A 18 -11.99 -6.55 -10.38
C GLN A 18 -11.75 -7.84 -11.19
N LYS A 19 -10.60 -8.45 -10.98
CA LYS A 19 -10.15 -9.61 -11.75
C LYS A 19 -10.27 -10.88 -10.94
N VAL A 20 -10.94 -11.89 -11.49
CA VAL A 20 -11.03 -13.24 -10.92
C VAL A 20 -9.92 -14.10 -11.52
N TYR A 21 -9.03 -14.60 -10.69
CA TYR A 21 -7.94 -15.50 -11.09
C TYR A 21 -8.33 -16.96 -11.07
N ALA A 22 -9.12 -17.37 -10.09
CA ALA A 22 -9.62 -18.74 -10.00
C ALA A 22 -10.99 -18.77 -9.32
N THR A 23 -11.78 -19.78 -9.67
CA THR A 23 -13.08 -20.09 -9.06
C THR A 23 -13.11 -21.57 -8.69
N TYR A 24 -13.63 -21.86 -7.52
CA TYR A 24 -13.95 -23.19 -7.05
C TYR A 24 -15.42 -23.23 -6.66
N SER A 25 -16.15 -24.26 -7.06
CA SER A 25 -17.54 -24.47 -6.66
C SER A 25 -17.74 -25.93 -6.28
N ASN A 26 -18.48 -26.16 -5.20
CA ASN A 26 -18.82 -27.50 -4.74
C ASN A 26 -20.24 -27.51 -4.15
N GLU A 27 -20.96 -28.63 -4.36
CA GLU A 27 -22.24 -28.89 -3.73
C GLU A 27 -22.09 -29.81 -2.53
N ILE A 28 -22.61 -29.40 -1.39
CA ILE A 28 -22.52 -30.13 -0.15
C ILE A 28 -23.93 -30.48 0.34
N LYS A 29 -24.16 -31.78 0.61
CA LYS A 29 -25.41 -32.24 1.15
C LYS A 29 -25.37 -32.35 2.67
N GLY A 30 -26.22 -31.58 3.33
CA GLY A 30 -26.45 -31.65 4.78
C GLY A 30 -27.72 -32.42 5.13
N ILE A 31 -27.71 -33.14 6.22
CA ILE A 31 -28.85 -33.90 6.73
C ILE A 31 -29.03 -33.57 8.21
N GLY A 32 -30.25 -33.25 8.62
CA GLY A 32 -30.60 -32.98 10.03
C GLY A 32 -32.06 -33.32 10.36
N ASP A 33 -32.40 -33.30 11.65
CA ASP A 33 -33.77 -33.50 12.09
C ASP A 33 -34.68 -32.30 11.83
N ASN A 34 -34.07 -31.12 11.65
CA ASN A 34 -34.69 -29.88 11.24
C ASN A 34 -33.76 -29.09 10.32
N GLU A 35 -34.25 -27.96 9.77
CA GLU A 35 -33.50 -27.10 8.83
C GLU A 35 -32.19 -26.63 9.42
N THR A 36 -32.20 -26.08 10.62
CA THR A 36 -31.01 -25.57 11.31
C THR A 36 -29.93 -26.64 11.45
N LYS A 37 -30.32 -27.86 11.92
CA LYS A 37 -29.36 -28.97 12.08
C LYS A 37 -28.82 -29.44 10.72
N ALA A 38 -29.66 -29.52 9.69
CA ALA A 38 -29.21 -29.86 8.35
C ALA A 38 -28.22 -28.82 7.79
N LEU A 39 -28.47 -27.55 7.99
CA LEU A 39 -27.58 -26.48 7.56
C LEU A 39 -26.23 -26.49 8.30
N ILE A 40 -26.26 -26.65 9.63
CA ILE A 40 -25.04 -26.80 10.45
C ILE A 40 -24.21 -28.01 9.96
N ASN A 41 -24.86 -29.15 9.69
CA ASN A 41 -24.20 -30.33 9.18
C ASN A 41 -23.57 -30.10 7.79
N THR A 42 -24.16 -29.27 6.94
CA THR A 42 -23.57 -28.88 5.67
C THR A 42 -22.25 -28.11 5.89
N PHE A 43 -22.27 -27.08 6.74
CA PHE A 43 -21.07 -26.30 7.02
C PHE A 43 -19.95 -27.10 7.68
N GLN A 44 -20.29 -28.03 8.57
CA GLN A 44 -19.30 -28.94 9.20
C GLN A 44 -18.58 -29.85 8.19
N LYS A 45 -19.19 -30.10 7.03
CA LYS A 45 -18.59 -30.88 5.94
C LYS A 45 -17.66 -30.07 5.05
N VAL A 46 -17.61 -28.76 5.21
CA VAL A 46 -16.66 -27.91 4.46
C VAL A 46 -15.26 -28.18 4.99
N ASN A 47 -14.50 -28.96 4.24
CA ASN A 47 -13.13 -29.29 4.60
C ASN A 47 -12.15 -28.44 3.78
N VAL A 48 -11.66 -27.35 4.36
CA VAL A 48 -10.69 -26.44 3.72
C VAL A 48 -9.32 -27.09 3.44
N SER A 49 -9.05 -28.24 4.06
CA SER A 49 -7.84 -29.03 3.81
C SER A 49 -8.01 -30.05 2.68
N ASN A 50 -9.15 -30.06 1.99
CA ASN A 50 -9.39 -30.93 0.85
C ASN A 50 -8.35 -30.66 -0.28
N VAL A 51 -7.98 -31.72 -0.98
CA VAL A 51 -7.04 -31.67 -2.12
C VAL A 51 -7.55 -30.72 -3.21
N GLU A 52 -8.85 -30.69 -3.47
CA GLU A 52 -9.47 -29.83 -4.47
C GLU A 52 -9.29 -28.33 -4.11
N ILE A 53 -9.52 -27.96 -2.85
CA ILE A 53 -9.33 -26.60 -2.37
C ILE A 53 -7.84 -26.21 -2.42
N ARG A 54 -6.94 -27.12 -2.05
CA ARG A 54 -5.50 -26.88 -2.20
C ARG A 54 -5.11 -26.66 -3.66
N ASN A 55 -5.61 -27.48 -4.58
CA ASN A 55 -5.37 -27.33 -6.01
C ASN A 55 -5.94 -26.02 -6.54
N PHE A 56 -7.14 -25.64 -6.10
CA PHE A 56 -7.74 -24.32 -6.43
C PHE A 56 -6.84 -23.17 -6.00
N VAL A 57 -6.33 -23.18 -4.76
CA VAL A 57 -5.42 -22.14 -4.24
C VAL A 57 -4.12 -22.13 -5.05
N GLN A 58 -3.52 -23.28 -5.33
CA GLN A 58 -2.30 -23.37 -6.13
C GLN A 58 -2.51 -22.85 -7.56
N HIS A 59 -3.62 -23.22 -8.19
CA HIS A 59 -3.98 -22.71 -9.51
C HIS A 59 -4.20 -21.18 -9.50
N GLY A 60 -4.85 -20.64 -8.46
CA GLY A 60 -5.00 -19.20 -8.26
C GLY A 60 -3.65 -18.49 -8.14
N LYS A 61 -2.75 -19.04 -7.31
CA LYS A 61 -1.37 -18.52 -7.17
C LYS A 61 -0.63 -18.52 -8.51
N GLN A 62 -0.67 -19.63 -9.25
CA GLN A 62 0.00 -19.72 -10.54
C GLN A 62 -0.52 -18.67 -11.51
N LYS A 63 -1.84 -18.49 -11.61
CA LYS A 63 -2.43 -17.47 -12.47
C LYS A 63 -2.06 -16.03 -12.07
N ILE A 64 -1.91 -15.76 -10.78
CA ILE A 64 -1.41 -14.47 -10.31
C ILE A 64 0.04 -14.28 -10.77
N MET A 65 0.90 -15.29 -10.58
CA MET A 65 2.29 -15.23 -11.01
C MET A 65 2.41 -15.02 -12.52
N ASP A 66 1.70 -15.83 -13.30
CA ASP A 66 1.68 -15.72 -14.77
C ASP A 66 1.23 -14.32 -15.23
N TYR A 67 0.25 -13.73 -14.52
CA TYR A 67 -0.19 -12.38 -14.82
C TYR A 67 0.92 -11.36 -14.62
N TYR A 68 1.58 -11.35 -13.46
CA TYR A 68 2.65 -10.39 -13.18
C TYR A 68 3.88 -10.65 -14.04
N ASP A 69 4.26 -11.90 -14.25
CA ASP A 69 5.39 -12.28 -15.13
C ASP A 69 5.21 -11.81 -16.58
N ASN A 70 3.96 -11.77 -17.07
CA ASN A 70 3.66 -11.32 -18.42
C ASN A 70 3.40 -9.80 -18.52
N ASN A 71 3.12 -9.12 -17.38
CA ASN A 71 2.68 -7.72 -17.40
C ASN A 71 3.61 -6.75 -16.69
N TYR A 72 4.72 -7.18 -16.04
CA TYR A 72 5.56 -6.29 -15.25
C TYR A 72 6.08 -5.08 -16.04
N GLN A 73 6.41 -5.25 -17.32
CA GLN A 73 6.85 -4.14 -18.17
C GLN A 73 5.76 -3.09 -18.40
N ASN A 74 4.51 -3.52 -18.54
CA ASN A 74 3.38 -2.60 -18.67
C ASN A 74 3.09 -1.89 -17.34
N ILE A 75 3.28 -2.58 -16.22
CA ILE A 75 3.16 -1.99 -14.87
C ILE A 75 4.22 -0.91 -14.69
N ILE A 76 5.48 -1.16 -15.08
CA ILE A 76 6.56 -0.16 -15.05
C ILE A 76 6.19 1.05 -15.91
N LYS A 77 5.78 0.84 -17.17
CA LYS A 77 5.37 1.95 -18.06
C LYS A 77 4.20 2.76 -17.49
N GLY A 78 3.22 2.06 -16.89
CA GLY A 78 2.10 2.72 -16.21
C GLY A 78 2.54 3.56 -15.02
N ALA A 79 3.47 3.05 -14.20
CA ALA A 79 4.03 3.79 -13.07
C ALA A 79 4.84 5.01 -13.55
N GLN A 80 5.63 4.88 -14.60
CA GLN A 80 6.37 6.00 -15.21
C GLN A 80 5.44 7.09 -15.74
N ALA A 81 4.33 6.70 -16.37
CA ALA A 81 3.32 7.66 -16.81
C ALA A 81 2.67 8.41 -15.64
N LEU A 82 2.36 7.70 -14.55
CA LEU A 82 1.84 8.31 -13.32
C LEU A 82 2.86 9.26 -12.69
N ALA A 83 4.13 8.87 -12.61
CA ALA A 83 5.21 9.69 -12.08
C ALA A 83 5.42 10.96 -12.94
N ALA A 84 5.33 10.85 -14.27
CA ALA A 84 5.38 12.01 -15.17
C ALA A 84 4.24 13.01 -14.93
N MET A 85 3.08 12.53 -14.46
CA MET A 85 1.94 13.36 -14.03
C MET A 85 2.05 13.80 -12.56
N LYS A 86 3.18 13.52 -11.89
CA LYS A 86 3.41 13.78 -10.46
C LYS A 86 2.45 13.03 -9.52
N ASN A 87 1.80 11.98 -10.00
CA ASN A 87 0.96 11.09 -9.20
C ASN A 87 1.82 9.92 -8.66
N TYR A 88 2.79 10.27 -7.82
CA TYR A 88 3.79 9.33 -7.32
C TYR A 88 3.19 8.28 -6.39
N ASP A 89 2.20 8.65 -5.57
CA ASP A 89 1.56 7.75 -4.63
C ASP A 89 0.92 6.56 -5.34
N ALA A 90 0.20 6.85 -6.44
CA ALA A 90 -0.39 5.84 -7.30
C ALA A 90 0.68 4.98 -8.00
N ALA A 91 1.78 5.60 -8.44
CA ALA A 91 2.89 4.90 -9.08
C ALA A 91 3.57 3.93 -8.11
N ILE A 92 3.92 4.40 -6.91
CA ILE A 92 4.51 3.59 -5.83
C ILE A 92 3.58 2.45 -5.46
N TYR A 93 2.29 2.74 -5.24
CA TYR A 93 1.29 1.73 -4.93
C TYR A 93 1.21 0.62 -5.98
N ASN A 94 1.15 0.97 -7.27
CA ASN A 94 1.05 0.00 -8.36
C ASN A 94 2.29 -0.90 -8.46
N LEU A 95 3.49 -0.34 -8.23
CA LEU A 95 4.74 -1.10 -8.23
C LEU A 95 4.84 -2.03 -7.01
N MET A 96 4.43 -1.57 -5.83
CA MET A 96 4.45 -2.37 -4.60
C MET A 96 3.44 -3.53 -4.58
N MET A 97 2.46 -3.53 -5.49
CA MET A 97 1.52 -4.65 -5.63
C MET A 97 2.13 -5.87 -6.32
N VAL A 98 3.29 -5.74 -6.97
CA VAL A 98 3.94 -6.84 -7.67
C VAL A 98 4.61 -7.77 -6.67
N PRO A 99 4.29 -9.08 -6.65
CA PRO A 99 4.90 -10.04 -5.74
C PRO A 99 6.40 -10.22 -5.98
N GLU A 100 7.18 -10.34 -4.89
CA GLU A 100 8.64 -10.52 -4.94
C GLU A 100 9.10 -11.76 -5.72
N CYS A 101 8.24 -12.78 -5.79
CA CYS A 101 8.54 -14.03 -6.47
C CYS A 101 8.36 -13.98 -8.00
N CYS A 102 7.97 -12.82 -8.57
CA CYS A 102 7.81 -12.65 -10.01
C CYS A 102 9.17 -12.43 -10.72
N LYS A 103 9.30 -12.93 -11.95
CA LYS A 103 10.54 -12.80 -12.76
C LYS A 103 10.97 -11.34 -12.98
N GLY A 104 10.02 -10.42 -13.05
CA GLY A 104 10.27 -9.01 -13.29
C GLY A 104 10.55 -8.20 -12.03
N TYR A 105 10.61 -8.82 -10.83
CA TYR A 105 10.64 -8.10 -9.56
C TYR A 105 11.85 -7.14 -9.42
N ASP A 106 13.05 -7.55 -9.86
CA ASP A 106 14.23 -6.66 -9.80
C ASP A 106 14.04 -5.37 -10.62
N ALA A 107 13.42 -5.49 -11.80
CA ALA A 107 13.12 -4.33 -12.64
C ALA A 107 12.02 -3.45 -11.99
N ILE A 108 11.02 -4.06 -11.39
CA ILE A 108 9.98 -3.37 -10.62
C ILE A 108 10.60 -2.63 -9.42
N ASN A 109 11.46 -3.28 -8.65
CA ASN A 109 12.10 -2.68 -7.47
C ASN A 109 13.00 -1.50 -7.86
N LYS A 110 13.74 -1.63 -8.96
CA LYS A 110 14.56 -0.52 -9.49
C LYS A 110 13.69 0.70 -9.84
N GLU A 111 12.56 0.48 -10.52
CA GLU A 111 11.64 1.57 -10.86
C GLU A 111 10.93 2.14 -9.63
N LEU A 112 10.56 1.28 -8.67
CA LEU A 112 10.00 1.69 -7.40
C LEU A 112 10.92 2.67 -6.66
N MET A 113 12.22 2.35 -6.58
CA MET A 113 13.22 3.23 -5.96
C MET A 113 13.37 4.55 -6.72
N ASN A 114 13.30 4.53 -8.05
CA ASN A 114 13.37 5.72 -8.89
C ASN A 114 12.15 6.65 -8.65
N VAL A 115 10.94 6.09 -8.64
CA VAL A 115 9.71 6.84 -8.39
C VAL A 115 9.67 7.39 -6.95
N TYR A 116 10.08 6.58 -5.98
CA TYR A 116 10.21 7.02 -4.59
C TYR A 116 11.16 8.21 -4.45
N GLN A 117 12.33 8.18 -5.10
CA GLN A 117 13.27 9.30 -5.04
C GLN A 117 12.69 10.58 -5.65
N GLN A 118 11.91 10.46 -6.74
CA GLN A 118 11.21 11.62 -7.32
C GLN A 118 10.16 12.16 -6.35
N PHE A 119 9.40 11.28 -5.71
CA PHE A 119 8.42 11.65 -4.69
C PHE A 119 9.06 12.42 -3.53
N VAL A 120 10.08 11.87 -2.89
CA VAL A 120 10.69 12.52 -1.71
C VAL A 120 11.36 13.83 -2.06
N ASN A 121 11.94 13.96 -3.27
CA ASN A 121 12.57 15.20 -3.72
C ASN A 121 11.52 16.28 -4.01
N GLN A 122 10.40 15.95 -4.65
CA GLN A 122 9.33 16.91 -4.87
C GLN A 122 8.72 17.38 -3.55
N HIS A 123 8.32 16.45 -2.69
CA HIS A 123 7.78 16.76 -1.37
C HIS A 123 8.74 17.61 -0.53
N CYS A 124 10.04 17.30 -0.60
CA CYS A 124 11.05 18.10 0.08
C CYS A 124 11.02 19.54 -0.38
N ASN A 125 11.07 19.80 -1.69
CA ASN A 125 11.08 21.15 -2.23
C ASN A 125 9.80 21.93 -1.88
N GLU A 126 8.64 21.28 -1.95
CA GLU A 126 7.36 21.89 -1.60
C GLU A 126 7.28 22.23 -0.11
N ASN A 127 7.62 21.29 0.77
CA ASN A 127 7.59 21.51 2.20
C ASN A 127 8.64 22.53 2.67
N LEU A 128 9.85 22.48 2.11
CA LEU A 128 10.88 23.47 2.43
C LEU A 128 10.48 24.88 2.02
N ALA A 129 9.85 25.03 0.84
CA ALA A 129 9.34 26.34 0.40
C ALA A 129 8.25 26.87 1.35
N GLN A 130 7.32 26.00 1.79
CA GLN A 130 6.27 26.39 2.75
C GLN A 130 6.85 26.73 4.13
N ALA A 131 7.82 25.94 4.61
CA ALA A 131 8.49 26.21 5.87
C ALA A 131 9.22 27.56 5.85
N ARG A 132 9.97 27.87 4.78
CA ARG A 132 10.64 29.17 4.58
C ARG A 132 9.63 30.30 4.53
N ALA A 133 8.55 30.15 3.77
CA ALA A 133 7.51 31.17 3.67
C ALA A 133 6.86 31.47 5.03
N ALA A 134 6.54 30.42 5.81
CA ALA A 134 5.97 30.57 7.14
C ALA A 134 6.93 31.31 8.10
N TRP A 135 8.23 30.97 8.06
CA TRP A 135 9.25 31.62 8.88
C TRP A 135 9.48 33.07 8.53
N ILE A 136 9.58 33.38 7.23
CA ILE A 136 9.76 34.76 6.75
C ILE A 136 8.54 35.62 7.09
N ALA A 137 7.34 35.08 6.96
CA ALA A 137 6.11 35.83 7.24
C ALA A 137 5.95 36.22 8.73
N ALA A 138 6.41 35.33 9.64
CA ALA A 138 6.32 35.56 11.08
C ALA A 138 7.57 34.97 11.77
N PRO A 139 8.71 35.69 11.88
CA PRO A 139 9.91 35.17 12.52
C PRO A 139 9.80 35.20 14.05
N ASN A 140 8.84 34.45 14.57
CA ASN A 140 8.49 34.31 15.98
C ASN A 140 7.98 32.90 16.27
N SER A 141 7.47 32.64 17.48
CA SER A 141 6.97 31.32 17.89
C SER A 141 5.87 30.75 17.01
N GLU A 142 5.01 31.58 16.42
CA GLU A 142 3.92 31.14 15.53
C GLU A 142 4.47 30.65 14.18
N GLY A 143 5.36 31.44 13.55
CA GLY A 143 6.01 31.02 12.29
C GLY A 143 6.92 29.82 12.48
N ALA A 144 7.63 29.75 13.63
CA ALA A 144 8.44 28.56 13.98
C ALA A 144 7.59 27.29 14.13
N ALA A 145 6.42 27.38 14.76
CA ALA A 145 5.48 26.27 14.90
C ALA A 145 4.94 25.82 13.51
N THR A 146 4.56 26.79 12.67
CA THR A 146 4.06 26.49 11.31
C THR A 146 5.17 25.87 10.43
N ALA A 147 6.39 26.44 10.47
CA ALA A 147 7.54 25.88 9.75
C ALA A 147 7.86 24.45 10.19
N SER A 148 7.73 24.15 11.50
CA SER A 148 7.97 22.83 12.06
C SER A 148 7.06 21.74 11.46
N ILE A 149 5.81 22.08 11.14
CA ILE A 149 4.86 21.15 10.52
C ILE A 149 5.42 20.68 9.17
N TYR A 150 5.81 21.61 8.31
CA TYR A 150 6.36 21.30 6.99
C TYR A 150 7.71 20.60 7.06
N LEU A 151 8.61 21.04 7.93
CA LEU A 151 9.94 20.44 8.11
C LEU A 151 9.85 19.00 8.59
N SER A 152 8.86 18.65 9.43
CA SER A 152 8.69 17.29 9.95
C SER A 152 8.26 16.27 8.88
N GLU A 153 7.73 16.73 7.76
CA GLU A 153 7.30 15.87 6.64
C GLU A 153 8.45 15.54 5.66
N ILE A 154 9.62 16.19 5.79
CA ILE A 154 10.75 15.98 4.88
C ILE A 154 11.47 14.66 5.20
N TYR A 155 11.64 13.83 4.18
CA TYR A 155 12.35 12.55 4.29
C TYR A 155 13.88 12.76 4.31
N PRO A 156 14.63 11.99 5.13
CA PRO A 156 16.08 12.19 5.28
C PRO A 156 16.92 11.92 4.05
N ASP A 157 16.41 11.18 3.08
CA ASP A 157 17.08 10.88 1.80
C ASP A 157 16.63 11.77 0.64
N ALA A 158 15.84 12.81 0.92
CA ALA A 158 15.48 13.81 -0.05
C ALA A 158 16.65 14.75 -0.34
N ALA A 159 16.77 15.22 -1.58
CA ALA A 159 17.89 16.06 -2.04
C ALA A 159 18.00 17.39 -1.29
N CYS A 160 16.90 17.95 -0.78
CA CYS A 160 16.90 19.22 -0.05
C CYS A 160 16.94 19.06 1.49
N TYR A 161 17.24 17.85 1.99
CA TYR A 161 17.21 17.58 3.44
C TYR A 161 18.21 18.45 4.23
N ASP A 162 19.41 18.63 3.71
CA ASP A 162 20.44 19.48 4.34
C ASP A 162 20.01 20.95 4.41
N ASP A 163 19.40 21.49 3.35
CA ASP A 163 18.84 22.85 3.34
C ASP A 163 17.69 22.99 4.36
N ALA A 164 16.90 21.94 4.55
CA ALA A 164 15.85 21.93 5.55
C ALA A 164 16.42 21.89 6.98
N MET A 165 17.53 21.17 7.19
CA MET A 165 18.27 21.17 8.44
C MET A 165 18.90 22.54 8.75
N GLU A 166 19.41 23.24 7.74
CA GLU A 166 19.91 24.61 7.89
C GLU A 166 18.81 25.57 8.36
N LEU A 167 17.63 25.53 7.73
CA LEU A 167 16.48 26.32 8.15
C LEU A 167 16.05 25.98 9.59
N ALA A 168 16.01 24.70 9.95
CA ALA A 168 15.68 24.28 11.30
C ALA A 168 16.68 24.83 12.34
N ASN A 169 17.97 24.85 12.00
CA ASN A 169 19.01 25.41 12.87
C ASN A 169 18.90 26.95 12.95
N GLU A 170 18.58 27.64 11.86
CA GLU A 170 18.32 29.09 11.87
C GLU A 170 17.18 29.44 12.83
N ILE A 171 16.03 28.72 12.70
CA ILE A 171 14.88 28.92 13.57
C ILE A 171 15.28 28.65 15.05
N LYS A 172 15.99 27.55 15.32
CA LYS A 172 16.45 27.20 16.66
C LYS A 172 17.33 28.27 17.27
N ASN A 173 18.28 28.82 16.51
CA ASN A 173 19.20 29.85 16.97
C ASN A 173 18.44 31.14 17.34
N GLN A 174 17.38 31.47 16.62
CA GLN A 174 16.59 32.68 16.88
C GLN A 174 15.57 32.47 18.02
N MET A 175 14.96 31.28 18.11
CA MET A 175 13.94 30.95 19.13
C MET A 175 14.54 30.54 20.48
N GLY A 176 15.79 30.09 20.50
CA GLY A 176 16.47 29.59 21.69
C GLY A 176 16.15 28.12 22.00
N GLU A 177 16.66 27.63 23.16
CA GLU A 177 16.57 26.21 23.57
C GLU A 177 15.13 25.77 23.93
N GLU A 178 14.20 26.69 24.08
CA GLU A 178 12.81 26.37 24.36
C GLU A 178 12.07 25.80 23.14
N TRP A 179 12.56 26.10 21.91
CA TRP A 179 11.99 25.54 20.69
C TRP A 179 12.40 24.08 20.50
N LYS A 180 11.46 23.18 20.77
CA LYS A 180 11.65 21.73 20.64
C LYS A 180 11.07 21.24 19.34
N PHE A 181 11.95 21.00 18.38
CA PHE A 181 11.62 20.41 17.10
C PHE A 181 12.64 19.35 16.70
N MET A 182 12.19 18.26 16.09
CA MET A 182 13.07 17.26 15.49
C MET A 182 12.65 16.98 14.06
N MET A 183 13.62 17.10 13.15
CA MET A 183 13.50 16.58 11.80
C MET A 183 13.34 15.06 11.83
N ARG A 184 12.62 14.52 10.84
CA ARG A 184 12.57 13.07 10.59
C ARG A 184 13.99 12.54 10.38
N LYS A 185 14.33 11.44 11.05
CA LYS A 185 15.63 10.76 10.92
C LYS A 185 15.43 9.29 10.64
N TRP A 186 16.35 8.70 9.89
CA TRP A 186 16.43 7.26 9.80
C TRP A 186 16.94 6.67 11.12
N ALA A 187 16.40 5.53 11.52
CA ALA A 187 16.86 4.84 12.73
C ALA A 187 18.21 4.16 12.47
N ASP A 188 19.18 4.38 13.34
CA ASP A 188 20.56 3.88 13.17
C ASP A 188 20.66 2.34 13.18
N ASN A 189 19.73 1.68 13.87
CA ASN A 189 19.70 0.22 14.02
C ASN A 189 18.91 -0.53 12.94
N ILE A 190 18.43 0.18 11.94
CA ILE A 190 17.65 -0.39 10.82
C ILE A 190 18.35 0.00 9.51
N SER A 191 18.54 -0.97 8.58
CA SER A 191 19.16 -0.67 7.29
C SER A 191 18.37 0.41 6.53
N LEU A 192 19.08 1.25 5.79
CA LEU A 192 18.50 2.30 4.97
C LEU A 192 17.47 1.75 3.96
N GLU A 193 17.78 0.61 3.34
CA GLU A 193 16.87 -0.08 2.42
C GLU A 193 15.54 -0.42 3.10
N ARG A 194 15.60 -1.01 4.30
CA ARG A 194 14.38 -1.35 5.05
C ARG A 194 13.57 -0.12 5.44
N GLN A 195 14.22 0.99 5.76
CA GLN A 195 13.55 2.24 6.09
C GLN A 195 12.85 2.84 4.88
N ARG A 196 13.47 2.79 3.70
CA ARG A 196 12.84 3.18 2.43
C ARG A 196 11.64 2.31 2.09
N ILE A 197 11.76 0.98 2.25
CA ILE A 197 10.63 0.05 2.04
C ILE A 197 9.48 0.39 2.99
N ASN A 198 9.75 0.69 4.26
CA ASN A 198 8.71 1.09 5.20
C ASN A 198 8.03 2.40 4.77
N ALA A 199 8.81 3.42 4.37
CA ALA A 199 8.27 4.69 3.87
C ALA A 199 7.37 4.48 2.63
N MET A 200 7.82 3.69 1.66
CA MET A 200 7.01 3.36 0.48
C MET A 200 5.74 2.59 0.83
N ARG A 201 5.81 1.70 1.83
CA ARG A 201 4.63 1.00 2.35
C ARG A 201 3.62 1.97 2.96
N ASP A 202 4.08 2.91 3.77
CA ASP A 202 3.21 3.91 4.41
C ASP A 202 2.54 4.79 3.36
N ILE A 203 3.27 5.24 2.34
CA ILE A 203 2.72 5.97 1.19
C ILE A 203 1.65 5.14 0.48
N SER A 204 1.95 3.86 0.21
CA SER A 204 1.01 2.96 -0.46
C SER A 204 -0.26 2.71 0.34
N ILE A 205 -0.15 2.56 1.67
CA ILE A 205 -1.29 2.41 2.57
C ILE A 205 -2.13 3.69 2.61
N ALA A 206 -1.49 4.85 2.71
CA ALA A 206 -2.18 6.14 2.69
C ALA A 206 -2.94 6.33 1.38
N TYR A 207 -2.31 6.04 0.24
CA TYR A 207 -2.96 6.07 -1.07
C TYR A 207 -4.15 5.11 -1.14
N ALA A 208 -3.99 3.84 -0.74
CA ALA A 208 -5.07 2.85 -0.76
C ALA A 208 -6.28 3.28 0.10
N ASN A 209 -6.01 3.89 1.25
CA ASN A 209 -7.06 4.40 2.15
C ASN A 209 -7.79 5.63 1.60
N SER A 210 -7.14 6.42 0.75
CA SER A 210 -7.74 7.59 0.09
C SER A 210 -8.65 7.21 -1.09
N GLN A 211 -8.52 5.96 -1.62
CA GLN A 211 -9.35 5.52 -2.73
C GLN A 211 -10.78 5.20 -2.28
N PRO A 212 -11.79 5.40 -3.16
CA PRO A 212 -13.16 4.99 -2.88
C PRO A 212 -13.21 3.50 -2.49
N LYS A 213 -13.86 3.19 -1.38
CA LYS A 213 -14.07 1.79 -0.97
C LYS A 213 -15.07 1.15 -1.93
N THR A 214 -14.66 0.09 -2.63
CA THR A 214 -15.57 -0.71 -3.45
C THR A 214 -16.38 -1.59 -2.51
N GLU A 215 -17.63 -1.23 -2.23
CA GLU A 215 -18.57 -2.11 -1.55
C GLU A 215 -19.01 -3.20 -2.53
N ILE A 216 -18.65 -4.45 -2.23
CA ILE A 216 -19.18 -5.60 -2.99
C ILE A 216 -20.57 -5.90 -2.45
N THR A 217 -21.59 -5.28 -3.05
CA THR A 217 -23.00 -5.45 -2.66
C THR A 217 -23.67 -6.66 -3.30
N ASN A 218 -22.98 -7.43 -4.13
CA ASN A 218 -23.61 -8.53 -4.86
C ASN A 218 -23.41 -9.87 -4.16
N VAL A 219 -24.19 -10.12 -3.11
CA VAL A 219 -24.48 -11.48 -2.64
C VAL A 219 -25.70 -11.98 -3.39
N PHE A 220 -25.49 -12.71 -4.49
CA PHE A 220 -26.58 -13.38 -5.19
C PHE A 220 -26.97 -14.63 -4.41
N TRP A 221 -28.05 -14.56 -3.66
CA TRP A 221 -28.78 -15.71 -3.18
C TRP A 221 -29.76 -16.13 -4.29
N LYS A 222 -29.51 -17.22 -4.99
CA LYS A 222 -30.52 -17.95 -5.75
C LYS A 222 -30.85 -19.23 -5.05
#